data_492310804b2f0f30153997a581a073ee
#
_entry.id   492310804b2f0f30153997a581a073ee
#
_cell.length_a   1.000
_cell.length_b   1.000
_cell.length_c   1.000
_cell.angle_alpha   90.00
_cell.angle_beta   90.00
_cell.angle_gamma   90.00
#
_symmetry.space_group_name_H-M   'P 1'
#
loop_
_entity.id
_entity.type
_entity.pdbx_description
1 polymer ?
#
loop_
_entity_poly.entity_id
_entity_poly.type
_entity_poly.pdbx_seq_one_letter_code
_entity_poly.pdbx_strand_id
1 'polypeptide(L)'
;ADGLRRGLKFVTVGPRASMEATRGEWVSAKLGSDLSLVYSWMHCMLYKIENGFDEPFVKNRTNSPYLIDANGDYVRGADGKPLIWDASSDSAKSHDDPSLADPALFGNYEVEGVACQPAFQAFKESLKDFTPEWAEAYSSVPADKIREIANNLVKYASFGSTVEIDGQTLPLRPAAVIIGRGITNQEDGTLCDIYSRVLNMLLGNVGNPGGIISNMYCDYLPNELDG
;
A
#
# COMPACT_ATOMS: atom_id res chain seq x y z
N ALA A 1 9.01 21.56 -9.12
CA ALA A 1 8.49 22.96 -9.18
C ALA A 1 7.06 23.01 -9.74
N ASP A 2 6.77 22.27 -10.82
CA ASP A 2 5.48 22.35 -11.52
C ASP A 2 4.31 21.73 -10.70
N GLY A 3 4.52 20.60 -10.06
CA GLY A 3 3.52 20.00 -9.19
C GLY A 3 3.08 20.91 -8.04
N LEU A 4 4.03 21.61 -7.41
CA LEU A 4 3.73 22.57 -6.34
C LEU A 4 2.89 23.75 -6.85
N ARG A 5 3.14 24.25 -8.05
CA ARG A 5 2.31 25.30 -8.67
C ARG A 5 0.89 24.83 -8.94
N ARG A 6 0.68 23.53 -9.16
CA ARG A 6 -0.62 22.90 -9.36
C ARG A 6 -1.28 22.45 -8.05
N GLY A 7 -0.71 22.80 -6.88
CA GLY A 7 -1.30 22.51 -5.57
C GLY A 7 -0.86 21.19 -4.96
N LEU A 8 0.22 20.55 -5.44
CA LEU A 8 0.81 19.39 -4.80
C LEU A 8 1.10 19.68 -3.32
N LYS A 9 0.59 18.85 -2.43
CA LYS A 9 0.96 18.83 -1.01
C LYS A 9 2.18 17.94 -0.85
N PHE A 10 3.20 18.47 -0.20
CA PHE A 10 4.45 17.76 0.00
C PHE A 10 4.77 17.69 1.50
N VAL A 11 4.93 16.48 2.01
CA VAL A 11 5.33 16.21 3.40
C VAL A 11 6.64 15.45 3.37
N THR A 12 7.66 16.00 4.01
CA THR A 12 8.95 15.34 4.20
C THR A 12 9.06 14.84 5.62
N VAL A 13 9.27 13.55 5.80
CA VAL A 13 9.49 12.92 7.11
C VAL A 13 10.96 12.56 7.26
N GLY A 14 11.58 12.95 8.36
CA GLY A 14 12.97 12.63 8.60
C GLY A 14 13.59 13.43 9.74
N PRO A 15 14.79 13.01 10.21
CA PRO A 15 15.42 13.58 11.40
C PRO A 15 15.96 14.99 11.20
N ARG A 16 16.09 15.41 9.96
CA ARG A 16 16.68 16.69 9.57
C ARG A 16 15.89 17.30 8.40
N ALA A 17 15.63 18.58 8.47
CA ALA A 17 15.05 19.32 7.34
C ALA A 17 16.02 19.26 6.16
N SER A 18 15.58 18.63 5.07
CA SER A 18 16.29 18.57 3.80
C SER A 18 15.84 19.72 2.89
N MET A 19 16.44 19.81 1.69
CA MET A 19 16.01 20.80 0.69
C MET A 19 14.54 20.58 0.28
N GLU A 20 14.08 19.34 0.26
CA GLU A 20 12.69 18.99 -0.04
C GLU A 20 11.74 19.54 1.03
N ALA A 21 12.16 19.54 2.29
CA ALA A 21 11.37 20.07 3.41
C ALA A 21 11.04 21.56 3.27
N THR A 22 11.87 22.32 2.55
CA THR A 22 11.60 23.76 2.29
C THR A 22 10.45 24.00 1.32
N ARG A 23 9.95 22.94 0.66
CA ARG A 23 8.90 23.01 -0.36
C ARG A 23 7.51 22.60 0.14
N GLY A 24 7.44 22.15 1.37
CA GLY A 24 6.20 21.67 1.96
C GLY A 24 6.28 21.62 3.48
N GLU A 25 5.68 20.64 4.08
CA GLU A 25 5.73 20.40 5.51
C GLU A 25 6.91 19.50 5.87
N TRP A 26 7.62 19.82 6.95
CA TRP A 26 8.62 18.94 7.53
C TRP A 26 8.12 18.35 8.85
N VAL A 27 8.17 17.03 8.94
CA VAL A 27 7.85 16.26 10.13
C VAL A 27 9.15 15.63 10.64
N SER A 28 9.59 16.09 11.81
CA SER A 28 10.79 15.56 12.45
C SER A 28 10.49 14.19 13.05
N ALA A 29 11.22 13.16 12.61
CA ALA A 29 11.12 11.80 13.13
C ALA A 29 12.48 11.35 13.66
N LYS A 30 12.46 10.52 14.72
CA LYS A 30 13.66 9.90 15.28
C LYS A 30 14.29 8.95 14.25
N LEU A 31 15.62 8.92 14.19
CA LEU A 31 16.35 7.98 13.35
C LEU A 31 15.96 6.53 13.63
N GLY A 32 15.77 5.73 12.60
CA GLY A 32 15.42 4.31 12.70
C GLY A 32 13.96 4.03 13.07
N SER A 33 13.09 5.04 13.05
CA SER A 33 11.67 4.87 13.39
C SER A 33 10.73 4.84 12.18
N ASP A 34 11.25 4.86 10.97
CA ASP A 34 10.46 4.97 9.74
C ASP A 34 9.41 3.88 9.61
N LEU A 35 9.78 2.63 9.95
CA LEU A 35 8.87 1.49 9.88
C LEU A 35 7.66 1.66 10.79
N SER A 36 7.84 2.25 11.98
CA SER A 36 6.74 2.50 12.91
C SER A 36 5.70 3.46 12.34
N LEU A 37 6.13 4.47 11.58
CA LEU A 37 5.24 5.40 10.91
C LEU A 37 4.48 4.73 9.76
N VAL A 38 5.17 3.94 8.93
CA VAL A 38 4.54 3.21 7.82
C VAL A 38 3.48 2.23 8.34
N TYR A 39 3.77 1.45 9.38
CA TYR A 39 2.81 0.54 10.01
C TYR A 39 1.59 1.30 10.56
N SER A 40 1.83 2.42 11.24
CA SER A 40 0.75 3.19 11.84
C SER A 40 -0.13 3.90 10.80
N TRP A 41 0.42 4.38 9.69
CA TRP A 41 -0.40 4.91 8.59
C TRP A 41 -1.29 3.81 8.00
N MET A 42 -0.77 2.60 7.76
CA MET A 42 -1.57 1.47 7.30
C MET A 42 -2.62 1.05 8.35
N HIS A 43 -2.27 1.06 9.66
CA HIS A 43 -3.26 0.85 10.71
C HIS A 43 -4.40 1.87 10.61
N CYS A 44 -4.10 3.16 10.50
CA CYS A 44 -5.13 4.19 10.34
C CYS A 44 -6.02 3.93 9.11
N MET A 45 -5.42 3.60 7.98
CA MET A 45 -6.15 3.29 6.74
C MET A 45 -7.10 2.10 6.91
N LEU A 46 -6.67 1.04 7.59
CA LEU A 46 -7.43 -0.21 7.68
C LEU A 46 -8.41 -0.27 8.85
N TYR A 47 -8.22 0.54 9.92
CA TYR A 47 -9.02 0.46 11.13
C TYR A 47 -9.74 1.75 11.53
N LYS A 48 -9.29 2.91 11.04
CA LYS A 48 -9.79 4.22 11.53
C LYS A 48 -10.44 5.07 10.45
N ILE A 49 -10.14 4.82 9.19
CA ILE A 49 -10.66 5.60 8.08
C ILE A 49 -11.62 4.73 7.28
N GLU A 50 -12.85 5.20 7.14
CA GLU A 50 -13.84 4.54 6.29
C GLU A 50 -13.39 4.58 4.83
N ASN A 51 -13.48 3.44 4.13
CA ASN A 51 -12.96 3.28 2.77
C ASN A 51 -11.49 3.72 2.64
N GLY A 52 -10.66 3.36 3.63
CA GLY A 52 -9.30 3.85 3.77
C GLY A 52 -8.29 3.24 2.78
N PHE A 53 -8.71 2.38 1.83
CA PHE A 53 -7.86 1.79 0.81
C PHE A 53 -8.63 1.58 -0.50
N ASP A 54 -7.91 1.41 -1.61
CA ASP A 54 -8.47 1.13 -2.93
C ASP A 54 -8.84 -0.35 -3.05
N GLU A 55 -10.05 -0.71 -2.61
CA GLU A 55 -10.52 -2.10 -2.61
C GLU A 55 -10.47 -2.74 -4.01
N PRO A 56 -10.94 -2.10 -5.09
CA PRO A 56 -10.83 -2.67 -6.43
C PRO A 56 -9.39 -2.97 -6.85
N PHE A 57 -8.43 -2.10 -6.52
CA PHE A 57 -7.02 -2.33 -6.80
C PHE A 57 -6.48 -3.52 -6.00
N VAL A 58 -6.75 -3.55 -4.70
CA VAL A 58 -6.30 -4.62 -3.80
C VAL A 58 -6.86 -5.98 -4.23
N LYS A 59 -8.15 -6.06 -4.60
CA LYS A 59 -8.78 -7.28 -5.11
C LYS A 59 -8.17 -7.78 -6.42
N ASN A 60 -7.89 -6.87 -7.36
CA ASN A 60 -7.61 -7.28 -8.74
C ASN A 60 -6.13 -7.18 -9.14
N ARG A 61 -5.29 -6.53 -8.33
CA ARG A 61 -3.90 -6.24 -8.68
C ARG A 61 -2.88 -6.74 -7.65
N THR A 62 -3.34 -7.44 -6.62
CA THR A 62 -2.48 -7.98 -5.57
C THR A 62 -2.85 -9.44 -5.25
N ASN A 63 -2.02 -10.10 -4.44
CA ASN A 63 -2.31 -11.43 -3.90
C ASN A 63 -3.18 -11.39 -2.62
N SER A 64 -3.72 -10.25 -2.27
CA SER A 64 -4.55 -10.04 -1.08
C SER A 64 -5.74 -10.99 -0.95
N PRO A 65 -6.48 -11.33 -2.03
CA PRO A 65 -7.61 -12.24 -1.94
C PRO A 65 -7.23 -13.74 -1.92
N TYR A 66 -5.95 -14.09 -2.07
CA TYR A 66 -5.54 -15.48 -2.05
C TYR A 66 -5.81 -16.11 -0.68
N LEU A 67 -6.39 -17.32 -0.69
CA LEU A 67 -6.67 -18.08 0.52
C LEU A 67 -5.38 -18.63 1.11
N ILE A 68 -5.23 -18.44 2.42
CA ILE A 68 -4.13 -18.99 3.22
C ILE A 68 -4.68 -19.84 4.36
N ASP A 69 -3.96 -20.89 4.70
CA ASP A 69 -4.25 -21.73 5.85
C ASP A 69 -3.71 -21.14 7.16
N ALA A 70 -3.82 -21.90 8.25
CA ALA A 70 -3.33 -21.48 9.57
C ALA A 70 -1.81 -21.31 9.65
N ASN A 71 -1.04 -21.88 8.71
CA ASN A 71 0.42 -21.73 8.64
C ASN A 71 0.84 -20.54 7.78
N GLY A 72 -0.11 -19.92 7.07
CA GLY A 72 0.15 -18.85 6.09
C GLY A 72 0.49 -19.37 4.70
N ASP A 73 0.34 -20.67 4.45
CA ASP A 73 0.56 -21.26 3.13
C ASP A 73 -0.66 -21.07 2.24
N TYR A 74 -0.43 -20.83 0.93
CA TYR A 74 -1.53 -20.70 -0.02
C TYR A 74 -2.29 -22.01 -0.17
N VAL A 75 -3.61 -21.95 0.00
CA VAL A 75 -4.53 -23.05 -0.38
C VAL A 75 -4.57 -23.15 -1.89
N ARG A 76 -4.32 -24.35 -2.43
CA ARG A 76 -4.18 -24.59 -3.87
C ARG A 76 -5.20 -25.60 -4.35
N GLY A 77 -5.69 -25.40 -5.56
CA GLY A 77 -6.51 -26.37 -6.27
C GLY A 77 -5.71 -27.58 -6.77
N ALA A 78 -6.41 -28.54 -7.34
CA ALA A 78 -5.81 -29.77 -7.91
C ALA A 78 -4.79 -29.50 -9.03
N ASP A 79 -4.87 -28.32 -9.68
CA ASP A 79 -3.94 -27.84 -10.70
C ASP A 79 -2.70 -27.13 -10.11
N GLY A 80 -2.59 -27.05 -8.78
CA GLY A 80 -1.52 -26.38 -8.06
C GLY A 80 -1.62 -24.86 -8.00
N LYS A 81 -2.66 -24.25 -8.57
CA LYS A 81 -2.85 -22.81 -8.55
C LYS A 81 -3.44 -22.31 -7.22
N PRO A 82 -3.06 -21.10 -6.74
CA PRO A 82 -3.68 -20.53 -5.57
C PRO A 82 -5.17 -20.31 -5.77
N LEU A 83 -5.95 -20.53 -4.72
CA LEU A 83 -7.39 -20.32 -4.71
C LEU A 83 -7.77 -18.98 -4.11
N ILE A 84 -8.91 -18.45 -4.58
CA ILE A 84 -9.57 -17.25 -4.12
C ILE A 84 -11.02 -17.62 -3.81
N TRP A 85 -11.59 -17.06 -2.75
CA TRP A 85 -13.03 -17.18 -2.52
C TRP A 85 -13.77 -16.14 -3.34
N ASP A 86 -14.66 -16.60 -4.19
CA ASP A 86 -15.57 -15.75 -4.95
C ASP A 86 -16.87 -15.53 -4.16
N ALA A 87 -17.07 -14.36 -3.62
CA ALA A 87 -18.26 -14.01 -2.85
C ALA A 87 -19.55 -14.04 -3.69
N SER A 88 -19.46 -13.88 -5.01
CA SER A 88 -20.62 -13.92 -5.89
C SER A 88 -21.20 -15.31 -6.11
N SER A 89 -20.37 -16.34 -6.05
CA SER A 89 -20.76 -17.75 -6.25
C SER A 89 -20.61 -18.61 -5.00
N ASP A 90 -20.15 -18.00 -3.88
CA ASP A 90 -19.91 -18.66 -2.60
C ASP A 90 -19.05 -19.93 -2.74
N SER A 91 -17.95 -19.82 -3.48
CA SER A 91 -17.07 -20.95 -3.80
C SER A 91 -15.63 -20.53 -4.03
N ALA A 92 -14.70 -21.46 -3.78
CA ALA A 92 -13.29 -21.27 -4.10
C ALA A 92 -13.05 -21.47 -5.61
N LYS A 93 -12.27 -20.57 -6.21
CA LYS A 93 -11.89 -20.62 -7.63
C LYS A 93 -10.37 -20.37 -7.77
N SER A 94 -9.78 -20.89 -8.84
CA SER A 94 -8.41 -20.51 -9.21
C SER A 94 -8.31 -19.01 -9.47
N HIS A 95 -7.17 -18.43 -9.16
CA HIS A 95 -6.93 -16.98 -9.31
C HIS A 95 -7.09 -16.46 -10.75
N ASP A 96 -6.99 -17.33 -11.74
CA ASP A 96 -7.11 -17.05 -13.17
C ASP A 96 -8.41 -17.61 -13.78
N ASP A 97 -9.35 -18.06 -12.94
CA ASP A 97 -10.66 -18.53 -13.42
C ASP A 97 -11.45 -17.37 -14.03
N PRO A 98 -11.85 -17.44 -15.32
CA PRO A 98 -12.57 -16.36 -15.98
C PRO A 98 -13.97 -16.09 -15.38
N SER A 99 -14.50 -17.02 -14.57
CA SER A 99 -15.76 -16.84 -13.85
C SER A 99 -15.62 -16.21 -12.48
N LEU A 100 -14.39 -15.91 -12.02
CA LEU A 100 -14.12 -15.20 -10.76
C LEU A 100 -14.64 -13.76 -10.89
N ALA A 101 -15.68 -13.41 -10.13
CA ALA A 101 -16.37 -12.14 -10.29
C ALA A 101 -16.16 -11.19 -9.10
N ASP A 102 -16.17 -11.70 -7.86
CA ASP A 102 -16.01 -10.89 -6.64
C ASP A 102 -15.03 -11.53 -5.65
N PRO A 103 -13.73 -11.32 -5.82
CA PRO A 103 -12.71 -11.79 -4.88
C PRO A 103 -12.96 -11.30 -3.45
N ALA A 104 -13.07 -12.21 -2.48
CA ALA A 104 -13.25 -11.85 -1.08
C ALA A 104 -11.92 -11.40 -0.45
N LEU A 105 -11.97 -10.34 0.35
CA LEU A 105 -10.85 -9.87 1.18
C LEU A 105 -10.99 -10.27 2.65
N PHE A 106 -12.20 -10.68 3.06
CA PHE A 106 -12.53 -11.05 4.42
C PHE A 106 -13.43 -12.29 4.44
N GLY A 107 -13.36 -13.03 5.52
CA GLY A 107 -14.16 -14.22 5.76
C GLY A 107 -13.31 -15.39 6.25
N ASN A 108 -13.98 -16.40 6.81
CA ASN A 108 -13.38 -17.66 7.18
C ASN A 108 -14.09 -18.75 6.37
N TYR A 109 -13.32 -19.54 5.66
CA TYR A 109 -13.81 -20.50 4.69
C TYR A 109 -13.22 -21.89 4.99
N GLU A 110 -13.80 -22.89 4.36
CA GLU A 110 -13.26 -24.24 4.35
C GLU A 110 -13.22 -24.75 2.90
N VAL A 111 -12.06 -25.17 2.45
CA VAL A 111 -11.84 -25.71 1.11
C VAL A 111 -11.23 -27.09 1.24
N GLU A 112 -11.95 -28.12 0.78
CA GLU A 112 -11.52 -29.52 0.84
C GLU A 112 -11.07 -29.97 2.25
N GLY A 113 -11.77 -29.48 3.30
CA GLY A 113 -11.45 -29.77 4.70
C GLY A 113 -10.30 -28.92 5.30
N VAL A 114 -9.78 -27.95 4.55
CA VAL A 114 -8.77 -27.01 5.03
C VAL A 114 -9.43 -25.69 5.42
N ALA A 115 -9.35 -25.33 6.71
CA ALA A 115 -9.79 -24.02 7.18
C ALA A 115 -8.84 -22.92 6.66
N CYS A 116 -9.40 -21.89 6.06
CA CYS A 116 -8.61 -20.84 5.41
C CYS A 116 -9.30 -19.47 5.45
N GLN A 117 -8.52 -18.45 5.15
CA GLN A 117 -8.99 -17.07 5.06
C GLN A 117 -8.23 -16.31 3.97
N PRO A 118 -8.73 -15.17 3.44
CA PRO A 118 -7.97 -14.31 2.55
C PRO A 118 -6.72 -13.76 3.21
N ALA A 119 -5.60 -13.72 2.49
CA ALA A 119 -4.34 -13.17 2.99
C ALA A 119 -4.46 -11.72 3.49
N PHE A 120 -5.36 -10.93 2.90
CA PHE A 120 -5.64 -9.56 3.33
C PHE A 120 -6.19 -9.48 4.77
N GLN A 121 -7.02 -10.44 5.18
CA GLN A 121 -7.54 -10.48 6.55
C GLN A 121 -6.41 -10.70 7.56
N ALA A 122 -5.51 -11.64 7.30
CA ALA A 122 -4.34 -11.87 8.14
C ALA A 122 -3.39 -10.66 8.15
N PHE A 123 -3.17 -10.04 6.99
CA PHE A 123 -2.40 -8.80 6.89
C PHE A 123 -3.01 -7.68 7.73
N LYS A 124 -4.30 -7.44 7.61
CA LYS A 124 -5.00 -6.44 8.43
C LYS A 124 -4.82 -6.75 9.92
N GLU A 125 -5.03 -8.00 10.33
CA GLU A 125 -4.90 -8.39 11.74
C GLU A 125 -3.49 -8.18 12.28
N SER A 126 -2.46 -8.39 11.47
CA SER A 126 -1.06 -8.15 11.86
C SER A 126 -0.76 -6.68 12.17
N LEU A 127 -1.58 -5.75 11.68
CA LEU A 127 -1.41 -4.31 11.87
C LEU A 127 -2.25 -3.71 13.00
N LYS A 128 -3.06 -4.51 13.71
CA LYS A 128 -4.05 -3.99 14.68
C LYS A 128 -3.44 -3.20 15.83
N ASP A 129 -2.25 -3.59 16.29
CA ASP A 129 -1.61 -3.03 17.47
C ASP A 129 -0.67 -1.84 17.16
N PHE A 130 -0.43 -1.56 15.87
CA PHE A 130 0.47 -0.48 15.43
C PHE A 130 -0.25 0.88 15.38
N THR A 131 -0.83 1.27 16.51
CA THR A 131 -1.60 2.52 16.62
C THR A 131 -0.73 3.77 16.48
N PRO A 132 -1.32 4.95 16.23
CA PRO A 132 -0.57 6.21 16.24
C PRO A 132 0.16 6.49 17.55
N GLU A 133 -0.41 6.11 18.69
CA GLU A 133 0.21 6.24 20.01
C GLU A 133 1.43 5.33 20.17
N TRP A 134 1.32 4.11 19.66
CA TRP A 134 2.46 3.19 19.59
C TRP A 134 3.59 3.81 18.74
N ALA A 135 3.28 4.32 17.56
CA ALA A 135 4.27 4.91 16.66
C ALA A 135 4.86 6.22 17.21
N GLU A 136 4.09 7.04 17.92
CA GLU A 136 4.59 8.23 18.62
C GLU A 136 5.71 7.88 19.63
N ALA A 137 5.54 6.81 20.40
CA ALA A 137 6.53 6.36 21.37
C ALA A 137 7.89 6.00 20.73
N TYR A 138 7.86 5.50 19.48
CA TYR A 138 9.08 5.13 18.74
C TYR A 138 9.65 6.28 17.92
N SER A 139 8.79 7.04 17.24
CA SER A 139 9.19 8.03 16.23
C SER A 139 9.35 9.44 16.79
N SER A 140 8.75 9.72 17.97
CA SER A 140 8.57 11.07 18.52
C SER A 140 7.72 11.98 17.63
N VAL A 141 7.03 11.45 16.62
CA VAL A 141 6.03 12.17 15.84
C VAL A 141 4.70 12.09 16.59
N PRO A 142 4.04 13.22 16.91
CA PRO A 142 2.77 13.21 17.64
C PRO A 142 1.72 12.34 16.95
N ALA A 143 0.96 11.57 17.73
CA ALA A 143 -0.07 10.66 17.23
C ALA A 143 -1.09 11.36 16.33
N ASP A 144 -1.46 12.61 16.69
CA ASP A 144 -2.38 13.40 15.86
C ASP A 144 -1.79 13.77 14.50
N LYS A 145 -0.47 14.03 14.42
CA LYS A 145 0.22 14.26 13.14
C LYS A 145 0.27 13.00 12.30
N ILE A 146 0.47 11.83 12.92
CA ILE A 146 0.43 10.53 12.23
C ILE A 146 -0.96 10.30 11.62
N ARG A 147 -2.02 10.56 12.38
CA ARG A 147 -3.43 10.49 11.89
C ARG A 147 -3.70 11.48 10.76
N GLU A 148 -3.21 12.70 10.89
CA GLU A 148 -3.37 13.73 9.86
C GLU A 148 -2.74 13.29 8.53
N ILE A 149 -1.53 12.75 8.57
CA ILE A 149 -0.85 12.26 7.37
C ILE A 149 -1.63 11.10 6.74
N ALA A 150 -2.08 10.11 7.54
CA ALA A 150 -2.87 8.99 7.04
C ALA A 150 -4.19 9.46 6.39
N ASN A 151 -4.90 10.39 7.03
CA ASN A 151 -6.12 10.99 6.47
C ASN A 151 -5.83 11.74 5.16
N ASN A 152 -4.71 12.47 5.08
CA ASN A 152 -4.32 13.18 3.88
C ASN A 152 -3.96 12.20 2.75
N LEU A 153 -3.28 11.10 3.02
CA LEU A 153 -2.97 10.06 2.03
C LEU A 153 -4.26 9.52 1.42
N VAL A 154 -5.24 9.12 2.23
CA VAL A 154 -6.52 8.58 1.76
C VAL A 154 -7.32 9.66 1.01
N LYS A 155 -7.42 10.87 1.57
CA LYS A 155 -8.14 11.99 0.96
C LYS A 155 -7.62 12.32 -0.43
N TYR A 156 -6.29 12.41 -0.57
CA TYR A 156 -5.66 12.79 -1.84
C TYR A 156 -5.44 11.59 -2.78
N ALA A 157 -5.60 10.35 -2.33
CA ALA A 157 -5.64 9.19 -3.21
C ALA A 157 -6.84 9.22 -4.18
N SER A 158 -7.92 9.93 -3.78
CA SER A 158 -9.08 10.18 -4.65
C SER A 158 -9.69 8.89 -5.22
N PHE A 159 -9.96 7.90 -4.35
CA PHE A 159 -10.53 6.61 -4.76
C PHE A 159 -11.79 6.80 -5.61
N GLY A 160 -11.92 6.02 -6.68
CA GLY A 160 -13.01 6.12 -7.64
C GLY A 160 -12.85 7.20 -8.71
N SER A 161 -11.90 8.15 -8.56
CA SER A 161 -11.63 9.15 -9.59
C SER A 161 -10.95 8.56 -10.81
N THR A 162 -11.24 9.13 -11.99
CA THR A 162 -10.68 8.73 -13.26
C THR A 162 -10.11 9.93 -14.04
N VAL A 163 -9.28 9.64 -15.02
CA VAL A 163 -8.73 10.62 -15.97
C VAL A 163 -8.74 10.04 -17.38
N GLU A 164 -9.03 10.87 -18.37
CA GLU A 164 -8.92 10.50 -19.77
C GLU A 164 -7.51 10.79 -20.29
N ILE A 165 -6.83 9.76 -20.79
CA ILE A 165 -5.50 9.86 -21.43
C ILE A 165 -5.55 9.07 -22.74
N ASP A 166 -5.29 9.73 -23.86
CA ASP A 166 -5.27 9.12 -25.19
C ASP A 166 -6.55 8.33 -25.53
N GLY A 167 -7.71 8.85 -25.08
CA GLY A 167 -9.03 8.23 -25.30
C GLY A 167 -9.31 7.02 -24.41
N GLN A 168 -8.50 6.79 -23.38
CA GLN A 168 -8.70 5.74 -22.39
C GLN A 168 -9.06 6.35 -21.04
N THR A 169 -10.11 5.83 -20.41
CA THR A 169 -10.48 6.17 -19.04
C THR A 169 -9.65 5.33 -18.07
N LEU A 170 -8.77 6.00 -17.33
CA LEU A 170 -7.84 5.35 -16.37
C LEU A 170 -8.14 5.79 -14.95
N PRO A 171 -7.90 4.94 -13.92
CA PRO A 171 -7.97 5.36 -12.53
C PRO A 171 -6.97 6.49 -12.25
N LEU A 172 -7.40 7.53 -11.53
CA LEU A 172 -6.53 8.62 -11.08
C LEU A 172 -6.22 8.46 -9.59
N ARG A 173 -4.94 8.30 -9.21
CA ARG A 173 -4.49 8.07 -7.82
C ARG A 173 -3.32 8.99 -7.46
N PRO A 174 -3.60 10.30 -7.19
CA PRO A 174 -2.55 11.32 -7.07
C PRO A 174 -1.90 11.43 -5.68
N ALA A 175 -1.98 10.41 -4.83
CA ALA A 175 -1.25 10.33 -3.57
C ALA A 175 -0.21 9.21 -3.62
N ALA A 176 1.00 9.48 -3.14
CA ALA A 176 2.07 8.49 -3.10
C ALA A 176 3.01 8.70 -1.92
N VAL A 177 3.57 7.62 -1.41
CA VAL A 177 4.68 7.61 -0.46
C VAL A 177 5.94 7.21 -1.21
N ILE A 178 6.91 8.13 -1.26
CA ILE A 178 8.19 7.91 -1.92
C ILE A 178 9.26 7.82 -0.85
N ILE A 179 10.06 6.77 -0.91
CA ILE A 179 11.18 6.56 0.01
C ILE A 179 12.50 6.83 -0.68
N GLY A 180 13.45 7.34 0.10
CA GLY A 180 14.82 7.55 -0.33
C GLY A 180 15.78 6.52 0.28
N ARG A 181 17.03 6.57 -0.15
CA ARG A 181 18.08 5.64 0.32
C ARG A 181 18.26 5.61 1.84
N GLY A 182 17.99 6.71 2.55
CA GLY A 182 18.16 6.80 4.00
C GLY A 182 17.31 5.79 4.77
N ILE A 183 16.08 5.58 4.35
CA ILE A 183 15.13 4.66 5.00
C ILE A 183 15.55 3.20 4.87
N THR A 184 16.29 2.84 3.82
CA THR A 184 16.74 1.46 3.56
C THR A 184 18.12 1.14 4.17
N ASN A 185 18.84 2.16 4.68
CA ASN A 185 20.18 2.00 5.26
C ASN A 185 20.13 1.83 6.80
N GLN A 186 19.19 1.06 7.30
CA GLN A 186 19.01 0.76 8.72
C GLN A 186 18.66 -0.71 8.91
N GLU A 187 18.62 -1.18 10.17
CA GLU A 187 18.39 -2.58 10.50
C GLU A 187 17.13 -3.14 9.85
N ASP A 188 16.01 -2.40 9.93
CA ASP A 188 14.71 -2.76 9.31
C ASP A 188 14.52 -2.21 7.90
N GLY A 189 15.59 -1.82 7.21
CA GLY A 189 15.51 -1.13 5.92
C GLY A 189 14.76 -1.91 4.83
N THR A 190 14.93 -3.23 4.78
CA THR A 190 14.20 -4.10 3.86
C THR A 190 12.69 -4.08 4.14
N LEU A 191 12.29 -4.15 5.41
CA LEU A 191 10.89 -4.07 5.81
C LEU A 191 10.31 -2.69 5.51
N CYS A 192 11.06 -1.62 5.74
CA CYS A 192 10.67 -0.26 5.37
C CYS A 192 10.36 -0.15 3.87
N ASP A 193 11.21 -0.71 3.01
CA ASP A 193 10.98 -0.72 1.55
C ASP A 193 9.73 -1.51 1.19
N ILE A 194 9.62 -2.74 1.67
CA ILE A 194 8.47 -3.63 1.40
C ILE A 194 7.16 -2.97 1.83
N TYR A 195 7.06 -2.53 3.08
CA TYR A 195 5.80 -1.99 3.60
C TYR A 195 5.46 -0.60 3.05
N SER A 196 6.45 0.19 2.65
CA SER A 196 6.18 1.43 1.89
C SER A 196 5.56 1.14 0.51
N ARG A 197 5.95 0.04 -0.13
CA ARG A 197 5.32 -0.41 -1.39
C ARG A 197 3.92 -0.94 -1.13
N VAL A 198 3.72 -1.73 -0.06
CA VAL A 198 2.39 -2.21 0.34
C VAL A 198 1.46 -1.03 0.64
N LEU A 199 1.94 0.00 1.32
CA LEU A 199 1.18 1.23 1.55
C LEU A 199 0.73 1.88 0.23
N ASN A 200 1.61 1.95 -0.76
CA ASN A 200 1.25 2.44 -2.09
C ASN A 200 0.26 1.52 -2.83
N MET A 201 0.31 0.21 -2.61
CA MET A 201 -0.70 -0.72 -3.13
C MET A 201 -2.07 -0.48 -2.47
N LEU A 202 -2.12 -0.21 -1.17
CA LEU A 202 -3.36 0.18 -0.49
C LEU A 202 -3.95 1.48 -1.05
N LEU A 203 -3.10 2.43 -1.44
CA LEU A 203 -3.52 3.67 -2.11
C LEU A 203 -3.93 3.45 -3.59
N GLY A 204 -3.74 2.25 -4.14
CA GLY A 204 -4.06 1.92 -5.52
C GLY A 204 -3.24 2.70 -6.55
N ASN A 205 -2.12 3.30 -6.16
CA ASN A 205 -1.39 4.26 -6.98
C ASN A 205 -0.30 3.65 -7.88
N VAL A 206 0.01 2.37 -7.70
CA VAL A 206 1.06 1.68 -8.46
C VAL A 206 0.60 1.44 -9.90
N GLY A 207 1.29 2.05 -10.86
CA GLY A 207 0.97 1.97 -12.28
C GLY A 207 -0.24 2.79 -12.72
N ASN A 208 -0.84 3.57 -11.84
CA ASN A 208 -1.96 4.45 -12.16
C ASN A 208 -1.52 5.91 -12.32
N PRO A 209 -2.16 6.70 -13.22
CA PRO A 209 -1.95 8.13 -13.36
C PRO A 209 -1.99 8.88 -12.02
N GLY A 210 -1.01 9.75 -11.81
CA GLY A 210 -0.84 10.50 -10.57
C GLY A 210 -0.08 9.78 -9.47
N GLY A 211 0.12 8.47 -9.61
CA GLY A 211 0.82 7.63 -8.66
C GLY A 211 2.26 7.30 -9.06
N ILE A 212 2.73 6.12 -8.67
CA ILE A 212 4.08 5.62 -8.94
C ILE A 212 4.07 4.79 -10.22
N ILE A 213 4.77 5.27 -11.27
CA ILE A 213 4.85 4.60 -12.57
C ILE A 213 6.07 3.69 -12.64
N SER A 214 7.16 4.04 -11.95
CA SER A 214 8.43 3.32 -12.00
C SER A 214 9.14 3.32 -10.65
N ASN A 215 10.01 2.35 -10.47
CA ASN A 215 10.96 2.37 -9.36
C ASN A 215 12.10 3.33 -9.72
N MET A 216 12.55 4.15 -8.78
CA MET A 216 13.62 5.14 -8.97
C MET A 216 14.98 4.56 -9.38
N TYR A 217 15.09 3.24 -9.53
CA TYR A 217 16.32 2.56 -9.92
C TYR A 217 16.40 2.20 -11.41
N CYS A 218 15.54 2.78 -12.25
CA CYS A 218 15.63 2.58 -13.70
C CYS A 218 16.77 3.34 -14.37
N ASP A 219 17.57 4.09 -13.62
CA ASP A 219 18.60 4.99 -14.17
C ASP A 219 19.89 4.28 -14.58
N TYR A 220 19.94 2.96 -14.51
CA TYR A 220 21.09 2.17 -14.98
C TYR A 220 20.74 1.30 -16.19
N LEU A 221 19.93 1.78 -17.09
CA LEU A 221 20.04 1.30 -18.46
C LEU A 221 21.37 1.88 -18.99
N PRO A 222 22.31 1.05 -19.45
CA PRO A 222 23.51 1.56 -20.11
C PRO A 222 23.01 2.48 -21.21
N ASN A 223 23.51 3.70 -21.22
CA ASN A 223 23.25 4.62 -22.31
C ASN A 223 23.86 3.99 -23.56
N GLU A 224 23.04 3.33 -24.37
CA GLU A 224 23.39 2.96 -25.74
C GLU A 224 23.46 4.19 -26.67
N LEU A 225 23.60 5.37 -26.07
CA LEU A 225 23.67 6.65 -26.80
C LEU A 225 25.10 7.18 -26.96
N ASP A 226 26.11 6.43 -26.52
CA ASP A 226 27.52 6.71 -26.82
C ASP A 226 28.01 5.78 -27.94
N GLY A 227 27.40 5.93 -29.12
CA GLY A 227 27.85 5.36 -30.40
C GLY A 227 28.14 6.47 -31.38
#